data_7a0e2a2e747ff14f83892d15098a08ce
#
_entry.id   7a0e2a2e747ff14f83892d15098a08ce
#
_cell.length_a   1.000
_cell.length_b   1.000
_cell.length_c   1.000
_cell.angle_alpha   90.00
_cell.angle_beta   90.00
_cell.angle_gamma   90.00
#
_symmetry.space_group_name_H-M   'P 1'
#
loop_
_entity.id
_entity.type
_entity.pdbx_description
1 polymer ?
#
loop_
_entity_poly.entity_id
_entity_poly.type
_entity_poly.pdbx_seq_one_letter_code
_entity_poly.pdbx_strand_id
1 'polypeptide(L)' 'MRKLKVTLIKGLRGKKDDHRATVRGLGLKWRSHSVELDDTPQVRGMISKVRYMLRVSDSNQGQG' A
#
# COMPACT_ATOMS: atom_id res chain seq x y z
N MET A 1 12.83 7.95 -10.62
CA MET A 1 11.47 7.62 -10.48
C MET A 1 11.02 7.81 -9.08
N ARG A 2 9.77 8.15 -8.91
CA ARG A 2 9.24 8.34 -7.58
C ARG A 2 8.86 7.03 -6.98
N LYS A 3 8.96 6.96 -5.68
CA LYS A 3 8.52 5.80 -4.93
C LYS A 3 7.52 6.20 -3.89
N LEU A 4 6.62 5.28 -3.57
CA LEU A 4 5.63 5.48 -2.53
C LEU A 4 5.91 4.51 -1.40
N LYS A 5 5.84 5.01 -0.19
CA LYS A 5 5.93 4.14 0.98
C LYS A 5 4.52 3.84 1.44
N VAL A 6 4.16 2.58 1.47
CA VAL A 6 2.82 2.13 1.81
C VAL A 6 2.91 1.29 3.07
N THR A 7 2.10 1.63 4.05
CA THR A 7 2.07 0.92 5.32
C THR A 7 0.66 0.38 5.55
N LEU A 8 0.57 -0.87 5.93
CA LEU A 8 -0.71 -1.48 6.23
C LEU A 8 -1.09 -1.10 7.67
N ILE A 9 -2.15 -0.32 7.81
CA ILE A 9 -2.55 0.18 9.12
C ILE A 9 -3.72 -0.58 9.72
N LYS A 10 -4.39 -1.44 8.96
CA LYS A 10 -5.47 -2.26 9.47
C LYS A 10 -5.19 -3.71 9.18
N GLY A 11 -5.62 -4.59 10.08
CA GLY A 11 -5.43 -6.01 9.88
C GLY A 11 -6.27 -6.53 8.72
N LEU A 12 -5.91 -7.71 8.24
CA LEU A 12 -6.60 -8.32 7.12
C LEU A 12 -7.79 -9.17 7.54
N ARG A 13 -7.93 -9.42 8.83
CA ARG A 13 -9.01 -10.27 9.31
C ARG A 13 -10.36 -9.63 9.01
N GLY A 14 -11.28 -10.41 8.47
CA GLY A 14 -12.61 -9.91 8.18
C GLY A 14 -12.71 -9.09 6.91
N LYS A 15 -11.65 -8.97 6.14
CA LYS A 15 -11.69 -8.20 4.89
C LYS A 15 -12.05 -9.11 3.74
N LYS A 16 -12.56 -8.51 2.66
CA LYS A 16 -12.91 -9.28 1.48
C LYS A 16 -11.68 -9.92 0.86
N ASP A 17 -11.89 -11.04 0.20
CA ASP A 17 -10.78 -11.78 -0.39
C ASP A 17 -10.04 -10.95 -1.43
N ASP A 18 -10.76 -10.21 -2.26
CA ASP A 18 -10.09 -9.41 -3.28
C ASP A 18 -9.30 -8.27 -2.67
N HIS A 19 -9.76 -7.72 -1.55
CA HIS A 19 -8.99 -6.69 -0.86
C HIS A 19 -7.73 -7.27 -0.26
N ARG A 20 -7.81 -8.45 0.32
CA ARG A 20 -6.61 -9.10 0.86
C ARG A 20 -5.63 -9.44 -0.24
N ALA A 21 -6.14 -9.91 -1.37
CA ALA A 21 -5.29 -10.21 -2.50
C ALA A 21 -4.58 -8.97 -3.02
N THR A 22 -5.30 -7.84 -3.06
CA THR A 22 -4.70 -6.59 -3.49
C THR A 22 -3.59 -6.15 -2.54
N VAL A 23 -3.82 -6.24 -1.25
CA VAL A 23 -2.82 -5.88 -0.26
C VAL A 23 -1.59 -6.77 -0.39
N ARG A 24 -1.80 -8.06 -0.58
CA ARG A 24 -0.67 -8.98 -0.78
C ARG A 24 0.07 -8.68 -2.06
N GLY A 25 -0.66 -8.31 -3.11
CA GLY A 25 -0.04 -7.92 -4.36
C GLY A 25 0.84 -6.70 -4.23
N LEU A 26 0.56 -5.84 -3.25
CA LEU A 26 1.40 -4.71 -2.96
C LEU A 26 2.64 -5.10 -2.15
N GLY A 27 2.66 -6.29 -1.60
CA GLY A 27 3.80 -6.76 -0.83
C GLY A 27 3.61 -6.65 0.67
N LEU A 28 2.43 -6.23 1.11
CA LEU A 28 2.17 -6.09 2.54
C LEU A 28 1.66 -7.41 3.10
N LYS A 29 2.20 -7.82 4.23
CA LYS A 29 1.90 -9.12 4.78
C LYS A 29 1.22 -9.07 6.13
N TRP A 30 1.48 -8.02 6.90
CA TRP A 30 0.87 -7.92 8.22
C TRP A 30 0.67 -6.46 8.58
N ARG A 31 -0.06 -6.25 9.66
CA ARG A 31 -0.34 -4.90 10.13
C ARG A 31 0.97 -4.20 10.50
N SER A 32 1.06 -2.96 10.13
CA SER A 32 2.24 -2.12 10.35
C SER A 32 3.41 -2.44 9.43
N HIS A 33 3.24 -3.39 8.52
CA HIS A 33 4.28 -3.69 7.53
C HIS A 33 4.32 -2.57 6.50
N SER A 34 5.50 -2.13 6.14
CA SER A 34 5.69 -1.06 5.17
C SER A 34 6.52 -1.57 4.00
N VAL A 35 6.21 -1.08 2.82
CA VAL A 35 6.99 -1.39 1.63
C VAL A 35 7.11 -0.14 0.78
N GLU A 36 8.14 -0.09 -0.05
CA GLU A 36 8.30 0.97 -1.03
C GLU A 36 7.97 0.42 -2.40
N LEU A 37 7.17 1.15 -3.14
CA LEU A 37 6.72 0.72 -4.46
C LEU A 37 6.93 1.85 -5.45
N ASP A 38 7.14 1.49 -6.71
CA ASP A 38 7.23 2.50 -7.75
C ASP A 38 5.89 3.19 -7.93
N ASP A 39 5.92 4.49 -8.16
CA ASP A 39 4.71 5.26 -8.36
C ASP A 39 4.25 5.08 -9.80
N THR A 40 3.46 4.07 -10.05
CA THR A 40 2.93 3.76 -11.37
C THR A 40 1.42 3.75 -11.32
N PRO A 41 0.75 3.94 -12.46
CA PRO A 41 -0.70 3.88 -12.47
C PRO A 41 -1.26 2.55 -11.94
N GLN A 42 -0.54 1.45 -12.21
CA GLN A 42 -0.98 0.16 -11.74
C GLN A 42 -0.96 0.10 -10.21
N VAL A 43 0.13 0.56 -9.61
CA VAL A 43 0.25 0.58 -8.16
C VAL A 43 -0.78 1.52 -7.54
N ARG A 44 -0.98 2.67 -8.17
CA ARG A 44 -1.96 3.61 -7.64
C ARG A 44 -3.37 3.04 -7.69
N GLY A 45 -3.69 2.27 -8.72
CA GLY A 45 -4.99 1.63 -8.80
C GLY A 45 -5.19 0.62 -7.69
N MET A 46 -4.17 -0.16 -7.38
CA MET A 46 -4.25 -1.13 -6.30
C MET A 46 -4.39 -0.42 -4.95
N ILE A 47 -3.64 0.63 -4.74
CA ILE A 47 -3.71 1.40 -3.49
C ILE A 47 -5.10 1.99 -3.33
N SER A 48 -5.65 2.56 -4.39
CA SER A 48 -6.96 3.19 -4.33
C SER A 48 -8.04 2.20 -3.88
N LYS A 49 -7.92 0.96 -4.31
CA LYS A 49 -8.92 -0.05 -3.97
C LYS A 49 -8.96 -0.36 -2.47
N VAL A 50 -7.82 -0.30 -1.82
CA VAL A 50 -7.73 -0.64 -0.40
C VAL A 50 -7.18 0.52 0.43
N ARG A 51 -7.38 1.73 -0.06
CA ARG A 51 -6.80 2.89 0.59
C ARG A 51 -7.19 3.05 2.05
N TYR A 52 -8.40 2.64 2.40
CA TYR A 52 -8.86 2.75 3.77
C TYR A 52 -8.06 1.88 4.74
N MET A 53 -7.30 0.94 4.21
CA MET A 53 -6.48 0.06 5.03
C MET A 53 -5.02 0.49 5.06
N LEU A 54 -4.65 1.50 4.29
CA LEU A 54 -3.25 1.84 4.07
C LEU A 54 -2.94 3.28 4.46
N ARG A 55 -1.68 3.49 4.79
CA ARG A 55 -1.14 4.83 4.91
C ARG A 55 -0.10 4.96 3.80
N VAL A 56 -0.25 5.95 2.97
CA VAL A 56 0.65 6.16 1.83
C VAL A 56 1.41 7.45 2.03
N SER A 57 2.71 7.41 1.84
CA SER A 57 3.51 8.61 1.88
C SER A 57 4.51 8.58 0.73
N ASP A 58 5.01 9.73 0.37
CA ASP A 58 5.97 9.85 -0.71
C ASP A 58 7.37 9.67 -0.13
N SER A 59 7.96 8.53 -0.40
CA SER A 59 9.25 8.23 0.18
C SER A 59 10.38 9.03 -0.47
N ASN A 60 10.04 9.78 -1.51
CA ASN A 60 11.01 10.55 -2.21
C ASN A 60 10.98 11.99 -1.87
N GLN A 61 10.26 12.42 -0.86
CA GLN A 61 10.09 13.74 -0.59
C GLN A 61 11.20 14.36 0.03
N GLY A 62 12.02 13.71 0.48
CA GLY A 62 13.07 14.22 1.20
C GLY A 62 13.51 15.55 0.89
N GLN A 63 13.40 16.07 0.05
CA GLN A 63 13.81 17.14 -0.18
C GLN A 63 13.08 18.03 -0.01
N GLY A 64 12.32 17.78 0.27
CA GLY A 64 11.53 18.75 0.75
C GLY A 64 11.34 19.91 0.15
#